data_3e2a90452a7336ad187ab7e136d6ac94
#
_entry.id   3e2a90452a7336ad187ab7e136d6ac94
#
_cell.length_a   1.000
_cell.length_b   1.000
_cell.length_c   1.000
_cell.angle_alpha   90.00
_cell.angle_beta   90.00
_cell.angle_gamma   90.00
#
_symmetry.space_group_name_H-M   'P 1'
#
loop_
_entity.id
_entity.type
_entity.pdbx_description
1 polymer ?
#
loop_
_entity_poly.entity_id
_entity_poly.type
_entity_poly.pdbx_seq_one_letter_code
_entity_poly.pdbx_strand_id
1 'polypeptide(L)'
;MACWTCKGPDVPRLIAEWGEDGYFSGKWAKGGAEVVNSIGCADCHDTTSKDFAEGKPALRIARPHVLRALDHLNTALQAKAKAEGKEQPNLSFNTAARTEKRAEICANCHVEYYFAGDLKQVTFPWNNGQTVDDIEKYYDDIGFSDWTHSLSKAPMLKAQHPDFEIWSLGMHGKNGVTCIDCHMPKVQGKDGKVYTDHQIQNPFDAFDSTCANCHDQSKEKLKDIVASRKKEVKDVMGRLEDQVVRAHFEAKAAWDAGATKEEMEPALMDIRHAQWRWDYSAASHGGHMHAPDVMLRVLGSGLDKAADARAKLAAILTKHGVKTPVEVPDISTADKAWKVMGIDIEKERKAKKEFLETVVPQWVKEAKANGKLAEDTATKQ
;
A
#
# COMPACT_ATOMS: atom_id res chain seq x y z
N MET A 1 -3.35 -16.69 6.55
CA MET A 1 -4.50 -15.80 6.80
C MET A 1 -4.20 -14.32 6.54
N ALA A 2 -2.94 -13.90 6.62
CA ALA A 2 -2.55 -12.47 6.55
C ALA A 2 -3.20 -11.65 5.42
N CYS A 3 -3.29 -12.18 4.20
CA CYS A 3 -3.92 -11.47 3.07
C CYS A 3 -5.41 -11.13 3.28
N TRP A 4 -6.10 -11.81 4.19
CA TRP A 4 -7.50 -11.53 4.51
C TRP A 4 -7.70 -10.32 5.42
N THR A 5 -6.65 -9.87 6.11
CA THR A 5 -6.72 -8.88 7.20
C THR A 5 -7.45 -7.58 6.81
N CYS A 6 -7.37 -7.17 5.55
CA CYS A 6 -8.01 -5.96 5.02
C CYS A 6 -9.22 -6.24 4.12
N LYS A 7 -9.85 -7.42 4.21
CA LYS A 7 -10.84 -7.86 3.22
C LYS A 7 -12.29 -7.87 3.69
N GLY A 8 -12.56 -7.77 4.99
CA GLY A 8 -13.95 -7.75 5.45
C GLY A 8 -14.11 -7.62 6.97
N PRO A 9 -15.35 -7.40 7.42
CA PRO A 9 -15.72 -7.20 8.81
C PRO A 9 -15.60 -8.45 9.68
N ASP A 10 -15.43 -9.62 9.06
CA ASP A 10 -15.26 -10.89 9.76
C ASP A 10 -13.90 -11.01 10.46
N VAL A 11 -12.90 -10.26 10.02
CA VAL A 11 -11.51 -10.36 10.53
C VAL A 11 -11.40 -10.04 12.02
N PRO A 12 -11.99 -8.97 12.57
CA PRO A 12 -11.97 -8.73 14.01
C PRO A 12 -12.59 -9.87 14.82
N ARG A 13 -13.68 -10.47 14.32
CA ARG A 13 -14.30 -11.67 14.93
C ARG A 13 -13.33 -12.84 14.96
N LEU A 14 -12.71 -13.14 13.83
CA LEU A 14 -11.78 -14.26 13.72
C LEU A 14 -10.54 -14.10 14.60
N ILE A 15 -10.03 -12.87 14.73
CA ILE A 15 -8.93 -12.57 15.66
C ILE A 15 -9.39 -12.77 17.11
N ALA A 16 -10.60 -12.37 17.45
CA ALA A 16 -11.16 -12.56 18.80
C ALA A 16 -11.40 -14.04 19.13
N GLU A 17 -11.89 -14.84 18.16
CA GLU A 17 -12.19 -16.26 18.34
C GLU A 17 -10.93 -17.14 18.38
N TRP A 18 -9.94 -16.85 17.54
CA TRP A 18 -8.76 -17.73 17.35
C TRP A 18 -7.50 -17.20 18.05
N GLY A 19 -7.56 -16.02 18.63
CA GLY A 19 -6.39 -15.25 19.02
C GLY A 19 -5.60 -14.75 17.80
N GLU A 20 -4.76 -13.75 17.98
CA GLU A 20 -3.98 -13.17 16.88
C GLU A 20 -3.03 -14.20 16.24
N ASP A 21 -2.29 -14.95 17.05
CA ASP A 21 -1.37 -15.99 16.56
C ASP A 21 -2.13 -17.11 15.83
N GLY A 22 -3.27 -17.56 16.35
CA GLY A 22 -4.11 -18.56 15.70
C GLY A 22 -4.72 -18.09 14.38
N TYR A 23 -5.01 -16.80 14.27
CA TYR A 23 -5.43 -16.19 13.01
C TYR A 23 -4.28 -16.19 11.98
N PHE A 24 -3.12 -15.64 12.32
CA PHE A 24 -2.01 -15.50 11.37
C PHE A 24 -1.35 -16.83 10.99
N SER A 25 -1.27 -17.82 11.90
CA SER A 25 -0.73 -19.15 11.61
C SER A 25 -1.58 -19.97 10.64
N GLY A 26 -2.83 -19.58 10.39
CA GLY A 26 -3.74 -20.27 9.49
C GLY A 26 -3.32 -20.15 8.01
N LYS A 27 -3.52 -21.25 7.25
CA LYS A 27 -3.37 -21.22 5.78
C LYS A 27 -4.42 -20.28 5.17
N TRP A 28 -4.10 -19.68 4.02
CA TRP A 28 -4.98 -18.74 3.32
C TRP A 28 -6.40 -19.31 3.08
N ALA A 29 -6.50 -20.58 2.66
CA ALA A 29 -7.78 -21.24 2.39
C ALA A 29 -8.71 -21.33 3.62
N LYS A 30 -8.16 -21.29 4.85
CA LYS A 30 -8.96 -21.29 6.09
C LYS A 30 -9.91 -20.07 6.17
N GLY A 31 -9.53 -18.96 5.54
CA GLY A 31 -10.37 -17.75 5.48
C GLY A 31 -11.47 -17.78 4.44
N GLY A 32 -11.48 -18.74 3.53
CA GLY A 32 -12.36 -18.70 2.35
C GLY A 32 -13.85 -18.71 2.65
N ALA A 33 -14.30 -19.55 3.61
CA ALA A 33 -15.69 -19.59 4.06
C ALA A 33 -15.95 -18.71 5.31
N GLU A 34 -14.93 -18.04 5.81
CA GLU A 34 -15.00 -17.20 7.02
C GLU A 34 -15.07 -15.72 6.70
N VAL A 35 -14.33 -15.25 5.67
CA VAL A 35 -14.26 -13.84 5.25
C VAL A 35 -15.06 -13.71 3.95
N VAL A 36 -16.37 -13.66 4.09
CA VAL A 36 -17.33 -13.70 2.97
C VAL A 36 -18.13 -12.41 2.82
N ASN A 37 -18.06 -11.52 3.81
CA ASN A 37 -18.77 -10.25 3.79
C ASN A 37 -17.84 -9.13 3.30
N SER A 38 -18.38 -8.19 2.55
CA SER A 38 -17.66 -6.97 2.17
C SER A 38 -17.44 -6.06 3.36
N ILE A 39 -16.51 -5.10 3.23
CA ILE A 39 -16.27 -4.06 4.23
C ILE A 39 -17.59 -3.45 4.69
N GLY A 40 -17.80 -3.36 5.99
CA GLY A 40 -19.05 -2.93 6.61
C GLY A 40 -18.86 -2.02 7.82
N CYS A 41 -19.97 -1.73 8.51
CA CYS A 41 -19.98 -0.77 9.63
C CYS A 41 -18.94 -1.08 10.70
N ALA A 42 -18.80 -2.35 11.05
CA ALA A 42 -17.91 -2.79 12.13
C ALA A 42 -16.41 -2.66 11.82
N ASP A 43 -16.03 -2.40 10.56
CA ASP A 43 -14.63 -2.11 10.20
C ASP A 43 -14.17 -0.72 10.67
N CYS A 44 -15.12 0.23 10.81
CA CYS A 44 -14.85 1.63 11.13
C CYS A 44 -15.52 2.08 12.44
N HIS A 45 -16.60 1.42 12.86
CA HIS A 45 -17.42 1.82 14.01
C HIS A 45 -17.45 0.73 15.07
N ASP A 46 -17.45 1.12 16.34
CA ASP A 46 -17.82 0.22 17.42
C ASP A 46 -19.35 0.11 17.51
N THR A 47 -19.88 -0.81 16.70
CA THR A 47 -21.33 -1.04 16.58
C THR A 47 -21.97 -1.61 17.83
N THR A 48 -21.17 -2.01 18.82
CA THR A 48 -21.65 -2.54 20.11
C THR A 48 -21.68 -1.48 21.22
N SER A 49 -21.10 -0.30 20.97
CA SER A 49 -21.03 0.77 21.96
C SER A 49 -22.36 1.50 22.15
N LYS A 50 -22.55 2.05 23.36
CA LYS A 50 -23.69 2.93 23.66
C LYS A 50 -23.71 4.16 22.75
N ASP A 51 -22.55 4.74 22.46
CA ASP A 51 -22.43 5.90 21.57
C ASP A 51 -22.97 5.61 20.18
N PHE A 52 -22.68 4.43 19.62
CA PHE A 52 -23.22 4.03 18.32
C PHE A 52 -24.76 3.86 18.37
N ALA A 53 -25.28 3.24 19.42
CA ALA A 53 -26.71 3.09 19.62
C ALA A 53 -27.45 4.45 19.79
N GLU A 54 -26.76 5.48 20.29
CA GLU A 54 -27.24 6.86 20.39
C GLU A 54 -27.05 7.67 19.09
N GLY A 55 -26.59 7.05 18.00
CA GLY A 55 -26.39 7.69 16.69
C GLY A 55 -25.09 8.50 16.57
N LYS A 56 -24.15 8.32 17.51
CA LYS A 56 -22.81 8.90 17.41
C LYS A 56 -21.90 8.03 16.53
N PRO A 57 -20.87 8.59 15.88
CA PRO A 57 -19.98 7.81 15.00
C PRO A 57 -19.27 6.64 15.66
N ALA A 58 -18.90 6.74 16.95
CA ALA A 58 -18.17 5.69 17.69
C ALA A 58 -17.02 5.06 16.89
N LEU A 59 -16.16 5.90 16.27
CA LEU A 59 -15.05 5.44 15.44
C LEU A 59 -14.08 4.56 16.23
N ARG A 60 -13.61 3.48 15.61
CA ARG A 60 -12.64 2.56 16.22
C ARG A 60 -11.59 2.08 15.22
N ILE A 61 -10.45 1.72 15.74
CA ILE A 61 -9.49 0.86 15.01
C ILE A 61 -9.88 -0.60 15.30
N ALA A 62 -10.33 -1.30 14.28
CA ALA A 62 -10.86 -2.65 14.40
C ALA A 62 -9.77 -3.74 14.38
N ARG A 63 -8.49 -3.37 14.14
CA ARG A 63 -7.39 -4.31 13.94
C ARG A 63 -6.21 -3.99 14.87
N PRO A 64 -5.76 -4.93 15.72
CA PRO A 64 -4.76 -4.66 16.76
C PRO A 64 -3.40 -4.24 16.19
N HIS A 65 -3.00 -4.74 15.01
CA HIS A 65 -1.73 -4.37 14.38
C HIS A 65 -1.63 -2.86 14.06
N VAL A 66 -2.75 -2.21 13.77
CA VAL A 66 -2.78 -0.76 13.52
C VAL A 66 -2.45 0.03 14.79
N LEU A 67 -3.01 -0.39 15.94
CA LEU A 67 -2.73 0.26 17.22
C LEU A 67 -1.25 0.15 17.58
N ARG A 68 -0.65 -1.04 17.39
CA ARG A 68 0.81 -1.23 17.59
C ARG A 68 1.64 -0.36 16.67
N ALA A 69 1.24 -0.23 15.40
CA ALA A 69 1.94 0.61 14.43
C ALA A 69 1.87 2.10 14.80
N LEU A 70 0.72 2.57 15.26
CA LEU A 70 0.57 3.94 15.78
C LEU A 70 1.45 4.19 17.01
N ASP A 71 1.59 3.23 17.92
CA ASP A 71 2.47 3.32 19.08
C ASP A 71 3.95 3.38 18.66
N HIS A 72 4.37 2.58 17.68
CA HIS A 72 5.73 2.64 17.12
C HIS A 72 6.00 3.98 16.46
N LEU A 73 5.09 4.45 15.60
CA LEU A 73 5.19 5.74 14.93
C LEU A 73 5.25 6.89 15.94
N ASN A 74 4.37 6.87 16.94
CA ASN A 74 4.35 7.87 18.00
C ASN A 74 5.71 7.94 18.72
N THR A 75 6.28 6.80 19.06
CA THR A 75 7.62 6.71 19.68
C THR A 75 8.71 7.32 18.79
N ALA A 76 8.71 6.99 17.50
CA ALA A 76 9.68 7.50 16.53
C ALA A 76 9.57 9.03 16.35
N LEU A 77 8.35 9.54 16.20
CA LEU A 77 8.10 10.97 16.02
C LEU A 77 8.41 11.78 17.28
N GLN A 78 8.13 11.24 18.47
CA GLN A 78 8.50 11.86 19.73
C GLN A 78 10.03 11.95 19.89
N ALA A 79 10.76 10.89 19.51
CA ALA A 79 12.22 10.91 19.52
C ALA A 79 12.80 11.96 18.58
N LYS A 80 12.27 12.06 17.36
CA LYS A 80 12.66 13.09 16.37
C LYS A 80 12.34 14.51 16.89
N ALA A 81 11.13 14.74 17.38
CA ALA A 81 10.71 16.03 17.91
C ALA A 81 11.59 16.47 19.09
N LYS A 82 11.91 15.55 20.02
CA LYS A 82 12.80 15.80 21.13
C LYS A 82 14.20 16.19 20.67
N ALA A 83 14.76 15.51 19.68
CA ALA A 83 16.08 15.81 19.10
C ALA A 83 16.11 17.21 18.45
N GLU A 84 14.99 17.64 17.89
CA GLU A 84 14.83 18.94 17.23
C GLU A 84 14.36 20.07 18.17
N GLY A 85 14.12 19.77 19.45
CA GLY A 85 13.60 20.74 20.42
C GLY A 85 12.15 21.21 20.14
N LYS A 86 11.37 20.39 19.45
CA LYS A 86 9.97 20.64 19.09
C LYS A 86 8.98 20.00 20.06
N GLU A 87 7.73 20.44 20.01
CA GLU A 87 6.63 19.78 20.72
C GLU A 87 6.48 18.33 20.26
N GLN A 88 6.26 17.42 21.22
CA GLN A 88 6.16 16.01 20.94
C GLN A 88 4.73 15.66 20.49
N PRO A 89 4.53 15.03 19.34
CA PRO A 89 3.22 14.58 18.90
C PRO A 89 2.68 13.44 19.77
N ASN A 90 1.37 13.33 19.84
CA ASN A 90 0.67 12.19 20.46
C ASN A 90 -0.34 11.63 19.46
N LEU A 91 -0.04 10.46 18.88
CA LEU A 91 -0.84 9.77 17.87
C LEU A 91 -1.68 8.62 18.47
N SER A 92 -1.85 8.57 19.80
CA SER A 92 -2.73 7.56 20.37
C SER A 92 -4.16 7.76 19.86
N PHE A 93 -4.74 6.75 19.23
CA PHE A 93 -6.09 6.82 18.68
C PHE A 93 -7.13 7.25 19.73
N ASN A 94 -6.98 6.81 20.97
CA ASN A 94 -7.94 7.14 22.01
C ASN A 94 -7.95 8.62 22.39
N THR A 95 -6.80 9.29 22.31
CA THR A 95 -6.61 10.71 22.64
C THR A 95 -6.48 11.60 21.42
N ALA A 96 -6.41 11.02 20.22
CA ALA A 96 -6.31 11.75 18.96
C ALA A 96 -7.51 12.69 18.75
N ALA A 97 -7.27 13.81 18.09
CA ALA A 97 -8.32 14.70 17.66
C ALA A 97 -9.28 13.99 16.68
N ARG A 98 -10.53 14.46 16.59
CA ARG A 98 -11.52 13.86 15.68
C ARG A 98 -11.02 13.81 14.23
N THR A 99 -10.26 14.81 13.79
CA THR A 99 -9.70 14.89 12.45
C THR A 99 -8.72 13.73 12.17
N GLU A 100 -7.83 13.45 13.13
CA GLU A 100 -6.86 12.35 13.02
C GLU A 100 -7.58 11.00 12.98
N LYS A 101 -8.54 10.76 13.89
CA LYS A 101 -9.34 9.52 13.88
C LYS A 101 -10.02 9.26 12.55
N ARG A 102 -10.46 10.30 11.84
CA ARG A 102 -11.13 10.19 10.53
C ARG A 102 -10.20 9.77 9.39
N ALA A 103 -8.90 9.88 9.56
CA ALA A 103 -7.92 9.36 8.63
C ALA A 103 -7.38 7.99 9.09
N GLU A 104 -7.07 7.84 10.39
CA GLU A 104 -6.50 6.61 10.95
C GLU A 104 -7.38 5.38 10.78
N ILE A 105 -8.71 5.52 10.76
CA ILE A 105 -9.61 4.39 10.46
C ILE A 105 -9.42 3.84 9.05
N CYS A 106 -8.99 4.65 8.08
CA CYS A 106 -8.67 4.20 6.72
C CYS A 106 -7.32 3.46 6.69
N ALA A 107 -6.40 3.81 7.59
CA ALA A 107 -5.13 3.13 7.79
C ALA A 107 -5.25 1.68 8.28
N ASN A 108 -6.46 1.21 8.66
CA ASN A 108 -6.69 -0.23 8.86
C ASN A 108 -6.32 -1.06 7.61
N CYS A 109 -6.37 -0.45 6.41
CA CYS A 109 -6.22 -1.16 5.12
C CYS A 109 -5.39 -0.37 4.10
N HIS A 110 -5.44 0.96 4.10
CA HIS A 110 -4.78 1.83 3.11
C HIS A 110 -3.42 2.34 3.60
N VAL A 111 -2.49 1.41 3.76
CA VAL A 111 -1.15 1.66 4.33
C VAL A 111 -0.10 0.76 3.70
N GLU A 112 1.16 1.12 3.89
CA GLU A 112 2.28 0.22 3.67
C GLU A 112 2.35 -0.82 4.79
N TYR A 113 2.56 -2.08 4.42
CA TYR A 113 2.71 -3.18 5.38
C TYR A 113 3.61 -4.29 4.83
N TYR A 114 4.13 -5.11 5.72
CA TYR A 114 4.87 -6.33 5.41
C TYR A 114 4.42 -7.48 6.30
N PHE A 115 4.87 -8.68 5.97
CA PHE A 115 4.55 -9.88 6.72
C PHE A 115 5.72 -10.25 7.65
N ALA A 116 5.61 -9.87 8.92
CA ALA A 116 6.67 -10.05 9.91
C ALA A 116 6.70 -11.46 10.50
N GLY A 117 7.91 -11.92 10.80
CA GLY A 117 8.15 -13.16 11.54
C GLY A 117 7.66 -14.43 10.87
N ASP A 118 7.71 -15.54 11.59
CA ASP A 118 7.34 -16.87 11.08
C ASP A 118 5.84 -17.01 10.83
N LEU A 119 5.01 -16.33 11.60
CA LEU A 119 3.55 -16.32 11.46
C LEU A 119 3.06 -15.40 10.32
N LYS A 120 3.95 -14.64 9.70
CA LYS A 120 3.58 -13.68 8.64
C LYS A 120 2.51 -12.68 9.09
N GLN A 121 2.69 -12.13 10.30
CA GLN A 121 1.79 -11.12 10.84
C GLN A 121 1.86 -9.83 10.03
N VAL A 122 0.70 -9.25 9.74
CA VAL A 122 0.63 -7.92 9.10
C VAL A 122 1.20 -6.88 10.06
N THR A 123 2.26 -6.21 9.61
CA THR A 123 3.00 -5.23 10.41
C THR A 123 3.31 -4.00 9.56
N PHE A 124 3.11 -2.81 10.12
CA PHE A 124 3.44 -1.57 9.43
C PHE A 124 4.88 -1.15 9.75
N PRO A 125 5.67 -0.74 8.75
CA PRO A 125 7.09 -0.42 8.92
C PRO A 125 7.32 1.01 9.43
N TRP A 126 6.60 1.43 10.47
CA TRP A 126 6.59 2.82 10.96
C TRP A 126 7.57 3.10 12.12
N ASN A 127 8.44 2.16 12.44
CA ASN A 127 9.36 2.27 13.56
C ASN A 127 10.36 3.43 13.45
N ASN A 128 10.69 3.87 12.22
CA ASN A 128 11.56 5.03 11.98
C ASN A 128 10.78 6.26 11.50
N GLY A 129 9.50 6.13 11.16
CA GLY A 129 8.64 7.15 10.58
C GLY A 129 7.89 6.65 9.36
N GLN A 130 7.24 7.55 8.62
CA GLN A 130 6.33 7.20 7.50
C GLN A 130 6.84 7.63 6.13
N THR A 131 7.99 8.29 6.03
CA THR A 131 8.54 8.63 4.72
C THR A 131 9.08 7.39 4.01
N VAL A 132 9.18 7.45 2.69
CA VAL A 132 9.76 6.35 1.90
C VAL A 132 11.17 5.98 2.39
N ASP A 133 11.94 6.99 2.82
CA ASP A 133 13.32 6.83 3.32
C ASP A 133 13.33 6.23 4.74
N ASP A 134 12.39 6.62 5.62
CA ASP A 134 12.25 6.03 6.96
C ASP A 134 11.88 4.55 6.87
N ILE A 135 10.98 4.20 5.97
CA ILE A 135 10.51 2.82 5.76
C ILE A 135 11.62 1.96 5.14
N GLU A 136 12.33 2.48 4.13
CA GLU A 136 13.49 1.81 3.52
C GLU A 136 14.54 1.52 4.58
N LYS A 137 14.90 2.54 5.36
CA LYS A 137 15.87 2.38 6.44
C LYS A 137 15.44 1.33 7.47
N TYR A 138 14.17 1.29 7.83
CA TYR A 138 13.65 0.26 8.74
C TYR A 138 13.82 -1.13 8.16
N TYR A 139 13.45 -1.35 6.90
CA TYR A 139 13.62 -2.65 6.24
C TYR A 139 15.08 -3.07 6.11
N ASP A 140 15.98 -2.12 5.86
CA ASP A 140 17.43 -2.37 5.81
C ASP A 140 17.98 -2.72 7.19
N ASP A 141 17.59 -1.98 8.24
CA ASP A 141 18.04 -2.20 9.61
C ASP A 141 17.66 -3.61 10.13
N ILE A 142 16.50 -4.14 9.74
CA ILE A 142 16.05 -5.48 10.15
C ILE A 142 16.42 -6.57 9.13
N GLY A 143 17.12 -6.24 8.05
CA GLY A 143 17.51 -7.18 6.99
C GLY A 143 16.31 -7.82 6.27
N PHE A 144 15.16 -7.14 6.21
CA PHE A 144 13.95 -7.69 5.61
C PHE A 144 13.99 -7.60 4.07
N SER A 145 13.49 -8.64 3.40
CA SER A 145 13.15 -8.63 1.98
C SER A 145 11.96 -9.54 1.72
N ASP A 146 11.10 -9.15 0.78
CA ASP A 146 9.96 -9.97 0.35
C ASP A 146 10.41 -11.15 -0.50
N TRP A 147 11.38 -10.92 -1.41
CA TRP A 147 11.97 -11.99 -2.26
C TRP A 147 13.36 -11.62 -2.75
N THR A 148 14.02 -12.59 -3.36
CA THR A 148 15.27 -12.39 -4.12
C THR A 148 14.95 -12.36 -5.62
N HIS A 149 15.35 -11.29 -6.32
CA HIS A 149 15.06 -11.15 -7.75
C HIS A 149 15.76 -12.24 -8.59
N SER A 150 15.02 -12.86 -9.51
CA SER A 150 15.51 -14.03 -10.26
C SER A 150 16.75 -13.74 -11.14
N LEU A 151 16.83 -12.54 -11.73
CA LEU A 151 17.95 -12.15 -12.59
C LEU A 151 19.11 -11.56 -11.79
N SER A 152 18.86 -10.45 -11.10
CA SER A 152 19.93 -9.70 -10.41
C SER A 152 20.37 -10.32 -9.09
N LYS A 153 19.56 -11.17 -8.46
CA LYS A 153 19.73 -11.68 -7.09
C LYS A 153 19.67 -10.59 -6.01
N ALA A 154 19.18 -9.39 -6.34
CA ALA A 154 18.96 -8.33 -5.37
C ALA A 154 17.87 -8.74 -4.36
N PRO A 155 18.01 -8.37 -3.06
CA PRO A 155 16.97 -8.57 -2.05
C PRO A 155 15.89 -7.50 -2.22
N MET A 156 14.72 -7.87 -2.71
CA MET A 156 13.69 -6.95 -3.16
C MET A 156 12.64 -6.67 -2.09
N LEU A 157 12.06 -5.49 -2.16
CA LEU A 157 10.92 -5.05 -1.37
C LEU A 157 9.68 -4.91 -2.26
N LYS A 158 8.51 -5.21 -1.70
CA LYS A 158 7.21 -4.97 -2.33
C LYS A 158 6.43 -3.94 -1.55
N ALA A 159 6.18 -2.79 -2.16
CA ALA A 159 5.23 -1.84 -1.61
C ALA A 159 3.80 -2.32 -1.79
N GLN A 160 2.96 -2.11 -0.80
CA GLN A 160 1.57 -2.57 -0.83
C GLN A 160 0.62 -1.48 -1.34
N HIS A 161 0.22 -0.53 -0.51
CA HIS A 161 -0.53 0.66 -0.92
C HIS A 161 -0.39 1.77 0.14
N PRO A 162 0.74 2.51 0.12
CA PRO A 162 1.09 3.52 1.13
C PRO A 162 0.27 4.82 0.97
N ASP A 163 -1.06 4.70 0.88
CA ASP A 163 -1.94 5.84 0.64
C ASP A 163 -2.05 6.76 1.87
N PHE A 164 -2.08 6.18 3.09
CA PHE A 164 -2.11 6.96 4.33
C PHE A 164 -0.82 7.74 4.54
N GLU A 165 0.34 7.12 4.30
CA GLU A 165 1.66 7.74 4.40
C GLU A 165 1.78 8.89 3.41
N ILE A 166 1.43 8.67 2.16
CA ILE A 166 1.49 9.71 1.12
C ILE A 166 0.51 10.84 1.42
N TRP A 167 -0.73 10.53 1.82
CA TRP A 167 -1.71 11.55 2.19
C TRP A 167 -1.19 12.42 3.35
N SER A 168 -0.61 11.82 4.40
CA SER A 168 -0.10 12.54 5.57
C SER A 168 1.01 13.54 5.23
N LEU A 169 1.80 13.25 4.19
CA LEU A 169 2.88 14.09 3.69
C LEU A 169 2.40 15.20 2.73
N GLY A 170 1.17 15.08 2.23
CA GLY A 170 0.59 16.00 1.27
C GLY A 170 0.01 17.26 1.88
N MET A 171 -0.29 18.24 1.02
CA MET A 171 -0.83 19.53 1.43
C MET A 171 -2.19 19.39 2.13
N HIS A 172 -3.08 18.54 1.64
CA HIS A 172 -4.39 18.33 2.24
C HIS A 172 -4.27 17.71 3.64
N GLY A 173 -3.47 16.66 3.81
CA GLY A 173 -3.22 16.03 5.10
C GLY A 173 -2.62 17.02 6.12
N LYS A 174 -1.61 17.76 5.72
CA LYS A 174 -0.96 18.79 6.56
C LYS A 174 -1.89 19.92 6.99
N ASN A 175 -2.96 20.18 6.23
CA ASN A 175 -3.98 21.17 6.57
C ASN A 175 -5.25 20.55 7.19
N GLY A 176 -5.19 19.31 7.64
CA GLY A 176 -6.27 18.66 8.38
C GLY A 176 -7.45 18.19 7.51
N VAL A 177 -7.32 18.17 6.18
CA VAL A 177 -8.32 17.59 5.28
C VAL A 177 -8.13 16.08 5.25
N THR A 178 -9.13 15.34 5.68
CA THR A 178 -9.06 13.89 5.90
C THR A 178 -9.56 13.09 4.69
N CYS A 179 -9.31 11.79 4.72
CA CYS A 179 -9.84 10.85 3.72
C CYS A 179 -11.36 10.98 3.55
N ILE A 180 -12.08 11.10 4.67
CA ILE A 180 -13.55 11.20 4.70
C ILE A 180 -14.04 12.49 4.05
N ASP A 181 -13.33 13.60 4.19
CA ASP A 181 -13.77 14.89 3.63
C ASP A 181 -13.82 14.88 2.11
N CYS A 182 -12.98 14.06 1.47
CA CYS A 182 -12.93 13.90 0.02
C CYS A 182 -13.72 12.67 -0.48
N HIS A 183 -13.56 11.51 0.18
CA HIS A 183 -14.09 10.23 -0.31
C HIS A 183 -15.47 9.86 0.23
N MET A 184 -15.95 10.56 1.28
CA MET A 184 -17.24 10.34 1.93
C MET A 184 -17.94 11.68 2.16
N PRO A 185 -18.45 12.33 1.10
CA PRO A 185 -18.98 13.70 1.17
C PRO A 185 -20.15 13.82 2.11
N LYS A 186 -20.43 15.05 2.54
CA LYS A 186 -21.66 15.39 3.22
C LYS A 186 -22.80 15.47 2.21
N VAL A 187 -23.88 14.73 2.48
CA VAL A 187 -25.10 14.73 1.65
C VAL A 187 -26.33 15.03 2.52
N GLN A 188 -27.34 15.59 1.90
CA GLN A 188 -28.62 15.85 2.56
C GLN A 188 -29.59 14.72 2.27
N GLY A 189 -30.11 14.09 3.33
CA GLY A 189 -31.15 13.06 3.22
C GLY A 189 -32.52 13.62 2.85
N LYS A 190 -33.44 12.73 2.52
CA LYS A 190 -34.84 13.08 2.21
C LYS A 190 -35.56 13.75 3.42
N ASP A 191 -35.08 13.50 4.63
CA ASP A 191 -35.58 14.11 5.87
C ASP A 191 -34.95 15.49 6.18
N GLY A 192 -34.13 16.01 5.25
CA GLY A 192 -33.43 17.28 5.39
C GLY A 192 -32.18 17.24 6.27
N LYS A 193 -31.85 16.11 6.90
CA LYS A 193 -30.66 15.97 7.72
C LYS A 193 -29.41 15.77 6.86
N VAL A 194 -28.31 16.35 7.33
CA VAL A 194 -27.00 16.18 6.71
C VAL A 194 -26.27 15.00 7.37
N TYR A 195 -25.80 14.06 6.55
CA TYR A 195 -25.01 12.92 7.00
C TYR A 195 -23.79 12.71 6.09
N THR A 196 -22.87 11.86 6.53
CA THR A 196 -21.72 11.44 5.74
C THR A 196 -22.16 10.31 4.81
N ASP A 197 -22.00 10.46 3.49
CA ASP A 197 -22.23 9.39 2.54
C ASP A 197 -21.22 8.24 2.76
N HIS A 198 -21.73 7.03 2.91
CA HIS A 198 -20.90 5.83 3.12
C HIS A 198 -20.55 5.11 1.81
N GLN A 199 -20.99 5.62 0.67
CA GLN A 199 -20.45 5.20 -0.62
C GLN A 199 -19.09 5.87 -0.84
N ILE A 200 -18.01 5.14 -0.54
CA ILE A 200 -16.65 5.62 -0.77
C ILE A 200 -16.44 5.73 -2.28
N GLN A 201 -16.18 6.94 -2.77
CA GLN A 201 -16.20 7.26 -4.19
C GLN A 201 -15.06 8.18 -4.61
N ASN A 202 -14.92 8.36 -5.92
CA ASN A 202 -14.02 9.37 -6.46
C ASN A 202 -14.53 10.77 -6.09
N PRO A 203 -13.72 11.64 -5.45
CA PRO A 203 -14.16 12.98 -5.05
C PRO A 203 -14.72 13.84 -6.16
N PHE A 204 -14.30 13.65 -7.41
CA PHE A 204 -14.84 14.38 -8.55
C PHE A 204 -16.28 13.99 -8.91
N ASP A 205 -16.76 12.83 -8.48
CA ASP A 205 -18.16 12.44 -8.73
C ASP A 205 -19.12 13.22 -7.83
N ALA A 206 -18.64 13.65 -6.65
CA ALA A 206 -19.35 14.50 -5.71
C ALA A 206 -18.68 15.90 -5.57
N PHE A 207 -18.22 16.49 -6.66
CA PHE A 207 -17.39 17.69 -6.69
C PHE A 207 -17.94 18.84 -5.83
N ASP A 208 -19.23 19.14 -5.91
CA ASP A 208 -19.88 20.23 -5.20
C ASP A 208 -19.89 20.03 -3.68
N SER A 209 -19.87 18.79 -3.22
CA SER A 209 -19.84 18.41 -1.79
C SER A 209 -18.43 18.11 -1.28
N THR A 210 -17.43 18.14 -2.14
CA THR A 210 -16.02 17.86 -1.81
C THR A 210 -15.12 19.03 -2.17
N CYS A 211 -14.62 19.11 -3.39
CA CYS A 211 -13.64 20.10 -3.81
C CYS A 211 -14.17 21.54 -3.71
N ALA A 212 -15.41 21.79 -4.13
CA ALA A 212 -16.01 23.13 -4.17
C ALA A 212 -16.23 23.74 -2.76
N ASN A 213 -16.16 22.95 -1.69
CA ASN A 213 -16.21 23.50 -0.33
C ASN A 213 -15.00 24.38 0.03
N CYS A 214 -13.87 24.21 -0.68
CA CYS A 214 -12.61 24.89 -0.41
C CYS A 214 -11.96 25.52 -1.65
N HIS A 215 -12.35 25.09 -2.85
CA HIS A 215 -11.75 25.53 -4.11
C HIS A 215 -12.75 26.28 -4.98
N ASP A 216 -12.35 27.48 -5.46
CA ASP A 216 -13.16 28.30 -6.36
C ASP A 216 -13.03 27.93 -7.85
N GLN A 217 -12.09 27.00 -8.17
CA GLN A 217 -11.89 26.53 -9.54
C GLN A 217 -13.02 25.61 -9.98
N SER A 218 -13.32 25.63 -11.30
CA SER A 218 -14.28 24.68 -11.86
C SER A 218 -13.79 23.23 -11.77
N LYS A 219 -14.74 22.30 -11.82
CA LYS A 219 -14.48 20.84 -11.84
C LYS A 219 -13.51 20.46 -12.95
N GLU A 220 -13.70 21.01 -14.14
CA GLU A 220 -12.86 20.75 -15.32
C GLU A 220 -11.43 21.23 -15.06
N LYS A 221 -11.27 22.43 -14.51
CA LYS A 221 -9.94 22.98 -14.21
C LYS A 221 -9.17 22.14 -13.20
N LEU A 222 -9.84 21.68 -12.13
CA LEU A 222 -9.20 20.79 -11.15
C LEU A 222 -8.90 19.41 -11.73
N LYS A 223 -9.77 18.87 -12.58
CA LYS A 223 -9.49 17.61 -13.30
C LYS A 223 -8.26 17.72 -14.19
N ASP A 224 -8.11 18.84 -14.92
CA ASP A 224 -6.92 19.08 -15.77
C ASP A 224 -5.64 19.14 -14.94
N ILE A 225 -5.67 19.81 -13.79
CA ILE A 225 -4.53 19.90 -12.88
C ILE A 225 -4.15 18.49 -12.39
N VAL A 226 -5.12 17.69 -11.96
CA VAL A 226 -4.86 16.32 -11.47
C VAL A 226 -4.36 15.42 -12.60
N ALA A 227 -4.92 15.55 -13.81
CA ALA A 227 -4.49 14.80 -15.00
C ALA A 227 -3.04 15.15 -15.38
N SER A 228 -2.67 16.45 -15.35
CA SER A 228 -1.28 16.88 -15.60
C SER A 228 -0.31 16.28 -14.59
N ARG A 229 -0.61 16.38 -13.28
CA ARG A 229 0.20 15.77 -12.22
C ARG A 229 0.35 14.27 -12.37
N LYS A 230 -0.74 13.57 -12.70
CA LYS A 230 -0.72 12.13 -12.97
C LYS A 230 0.20 11.79 -14.14
N LYS A 231 0.17 12.61 -15.20
CA LYS A 231 1.05 12.43 -16.35
C LYS A 231 2.52 12.63 -15.97
N GLU A 232 2.83 13.70 -15.26
CA GLU A 232 4.20 14.00 -14.80
C GLU A 232 4.78 12.87 -13.93
N VAL A 233 4.01 12.39 -12.95
CA VAL A 233 4.43 11.25 -12.11
C VAL A 233 4.66 10.01 -12.97
N LYS A 234 3.76 9.68 -13.90
CA LYS A 234 3.91 8.53 -14.79
C LYS A 234 5.12 8.63 -15.72
N ASP A 235 5.40 9.82 -16.24
CA ASP A 235 6.54 10.04 -17.15
C ASP A 235 7.88 9.83 -16.41
N VAL A 236 7.99 10.28 -15.16
CA VAL A 236 9.19 10.04 -14.33
C VAL A 236 9.28 8.58 -13.90
N MET A 237 8.14 7.98 -13.52
CA MET A 237 8.07 6.57 -13.13
C MET A 237 8.52 5.64 -14.28
N GLY A 238 8.08 5.90 -15.53
CA GLY A 238 8.51 5.13 -16.70
C GLY A 238 10.01 5.24 -16.99
N ARG A 239 10.60 6.42 -16.74
CA ARG A 239 12.07 6.57 -16.87
C ARG A 239 12.82 5.77 -15.81
N LEU A 240 12.34 5.78 -14.57
CA LEU A 240 12.94 4.98 -13.49
C LEU A 240 12.80 3.48 -13.78
N GLU A 241 11.63 3.05 -14.24
CA GLU A 241 11.38 1.67 -14.67
C GLU A 241 12.39 1.17 -15.69
N ASP A 242 12.65 1.94 -16.77
CA ASP A 242 13.66 1.60 -17.78
C ASP A 242 15.06 1.43 -17.17
N GLN A 243 15.46 2.32 -16.25
CA GLN A 243 16.77 2.22 -15.59
C GLN A 243 16.88 0.99 -14.67
N VAL A 244 15.83 0.70 -13.89
CA VAL A 244 15.78 -0.48 -13.01
C VAL A 244 15.81 -1.77 -13.82
N VAL A 245 15.03 -1.85 -14.90
CA VAL A 245 15.06 -3.02 -15.82
C VAL A 245 16.47 -3.24 -16.37
N ARG A 246 17.12 -2.20 -16.87
CA ARG A 246 18.52 -2.30 -17.38
C ARG A 246 19.47 -2.79 -16.29
N ALA A 247 19.37 -2.25 -15.08
CA ALA A 247 20.21 -2.67 -13.96
C ALA A 247 20.04 -4.16 -13.61
N HIS A 248 18.82 -4.71 -13.70
CA HIS A 248 18.61 -6.15 -13.50
C HIS A 248 19.30 -7.02 -14.57
N PHE A 249 19.27 -6.63 -15.85
CA PHE A 249 19.95 -7.37 -16.91
C PHE A 249 21.47 -7.18 -16.86
N GLU A 250 21.95 -5.98 -16.54
CA GLU A 250 23.38 -5.71 -16.31
C GLU A 250 23.92 -6.53 -15.13
N ALA A 251 23.17 -6.63 -14.03
CA ALA A 251 23.53 -7.48 -12.90
C ALA A 251 23.56 -8.96 -13.28
N LYS A 252 22.56 -9.44 -14.06
CA LYS A 252 22.58 -10.81 -14.58
C LYS A 252 23.84 -11.08 -15.40
N ALA A 253 24.19 -10.19 -16.32
CA ALA A 253 25.38 -10.35 -17.16
C ALA A 253 26.68 -10.37 -16.33
N ALA A 254 26.75 -9.58 -15.25
CA ALA A 254 27.88 -9.60 -14.32
C ALA A 254 28.00 -10.95 -13.58
N TRP A 255 26.87 -11.50 -13.09
CA TRP A 255 26.85 -12.83 -12.50
C TRP A 255 27.28 -13.93 -13.48
N ASP A 256 26.75 -13.89 -14.70
CA ASP A 256 27.09 -14.86 -15.74
C ASP A 256 28.58 -14.82 -16.12
N ALA A 257 29.22 -13.66 -15.96
CA ALA A 257 30.67 -13.46 -16.20
C ALA A 257 31.55 -13.82 -14.98
N GLY A 258 30.96 -14.27 -13.88
CA GLY A 258 31.69 -14.73 -12.69
C GLY A 258 32.02 -13.64 -11.66
N ALA A 259 31.24 -12.54 -11.64
CA ALA A 259 31.34 -11.54 -10.57
C ALA A 259 31.07 -12.17 -9.21
N THR A 260 31.81 -11.76 -8.16
CA THR A 260 31.63 -12.29 -6.81
C THR A 260 30.50 -11.58 -6.07
N LYS A 261 30.02 -12.18 -4.98
CA LYS A 261 28.97 -11.59 -4.14
C LYS A 261 29.43 -10.24 -3.57
N GLU A 262 30.66 -10.16 -3.11
CA GLU A 262 31.27 -8.97 -2.52
C GLU A 262 31.35 -7.81 -3.53
N GLU A 263 31.64 -8.11 -4.80
CA GLU A 263 31.64 -7.12 -5.86
C GLU A 263 30.25 -6.59 -6.16
N MET A 264 29.26 -7.48 -6.14
CA MET A 264 27.88 -7.18 -6.53
C MET A 264 27.08 -6.49 -5.44
N GLU A 265 27.32 -6.78 -4.15
CA GLU A 265 26.48 -6.36 -3.03
C GLU A 265 26.15 -4.84 -3.05
N PRO A 266 27.11 -3.90 -3.26
CA PRO A 266 26.78 -2.48 -3.29
C PRO A 266 25.83 -2.09 -4.44
N ALA A 267 25.96 -2.72 -5.62
CA ALA A 267 25.07 -2.47 -6.75
C ALA A 267 23.67 -3.07 -6.52
N LEU A 268 23.60 -4.24 -5.88
CA LEU A 268 22.34 -4.91 -5.58
C LEU A 268 21.51 -4.10 -4.56
N MET A 269 22.16 -3.46 -3.58
CA MET A 269 21.45 -2.56 -2.65
C MET A 269 20.92 -1.31 -3.34
N ASP A 270 21.68 -0.73 -4.28
CA ASP A 270 21.15 0.40 -5.05
C ASP A 270 19.98 -0.01 -5.97
N ILE A 271 20.02 -1.23 -6.57
CA ILE A 271 18.87 -1.78 -7.31
C ILE A 271 17.65 -1.91 -6.39
N ARG A 272 17.83 -2.48 -5.19
CA ARG A 272 16.79 -2.60 -4.17
C ARG A 272 16.15 -1.23 -3.85
N HIS A 273 16.97 -0.22 -3.59
CA HIS A 273 16.50 1.11 -3.24
C HIS A 273 15.84 1.84 -4.42
N ALA A 274 16.33 1.66 -5.64
CA ALA A 274 15.72 2.22 -6.85
C ALA A 274 14.34 1.60 -7.11
N GLN A 275 14.26 0.26 -7.06
CA GLN A 275 13.01 -0.46 -7.26
C GLN A 275 12.00 -0.17 -6.15
N TRP A 276 12.42 -0.08 -4.88
CA TRP A 276 11.56 0.30 -3.77
C TRP A 276 10.85 1.63 -4.05
N ARG A 277 11.55 2.66 -4.51
CA ARG A 277 10.98 3.97 -4.83
C ARG A 277 10.02 3.92 -6.02
N TRP A 278 10.35 3.12 -7.02
CA TRP A 278 9.44 2.86 -8.14
C TRP A 278 8.16 2.16 -7.67
N ASP A 279 8.30 1.08 -6.91
CA ASP A 279 7.18 0.25 -6.44
C ASP A 279 6.30 1.01 -5.43
N TYR A 280 6.90 1.77 -4.50
CA TYR A 280 6.21 2.67 -3.59
C TYR A 280 5.35 3.68 -4.35
N SER A 281 5.89 4.26 -5.41
CA SER A 281 5.17 5.20 -6.26
C SER A 281 4.07 4.53 -7.09
N ALA A 282 4.31 3.34 -7.61
CA ALA A 282 3.33 2.57 -8.37
C ALA A 282 2.17 2.08 -7.48
N ALA A 283 2.47 1.71 -6.24
CA ALA A 283 1.50 1.25 -5.26
C ALA A 283 0.68 2.38 -4.62
N SER A 284 1.16 3.63 -4.67
CA SER A 284 0.45 4.82 -4.18
C SER A 284 -0.62 5.25 -5.18
N HIS A 285 -1.78 4.61 -5.19
CA HIS A 285 -2.82 4.79 -6.22
C HIS A 285 -3.29 6.24 -6.36
N GLY A 286 -3.43 6.96 -5.23
CA GLY A 286 -3.81 8.37 -5.16
C GLY A 286 -2.62 9.33 -5.10
N GLY A 287 -1.38 8.88 -5.16
CA GLY A 287 -0.17 9.67 -4.86
C GLY A 287 -0.04 10.96 -5.68
N HIS A 288 -0.44 10.92 -6.96
CA HIS A 288 -0.45 12.08 -7.85
C HIS A 288 -1.45 13.18 -7.45
N MET A 289 -2.42 12.86 -6.58
CA MET A 289 -3.37 13.80 -6.00
C MET A 289 -3.03 14.10 -4.54
N HIS A 290 -2.69 13.08 -3.76
CA HIS A 290 -2.44 13.21 -2.33
C HIS A 290 -1.17 14.03 -2.05
N ALA A 291 -0.04 13.74 -2.72
CA ALA A 291 1.22 14.46 -2.55
C ALA A 291 2.12 14.36 -3.81
N PRO A 292 1.76 15.03 -4.91
CA PRO A 292 2.48 14.93 -6.18
C PRO A 292 3.95 15.36 -6.10
N ASP A 293 4.26 16.35 -5.28
CA ASP A 293 5.62 16.83 -5.00
C ASP A 293 6.47 15.77 -4.29
N VAL A 294 5.89 15.07 -3.32
CA VAL A 294 6.56 13.95 -2.64
C VAL A 294 6.80 12.80 -3.62
N MET A 295 5.81 12.47 -4.46
CA MET A 295 5.95 11.43 -5.48
C MET A 295 7.10 11.73 -6.46
N LEU A 296 7.19 12.95 -6.97
CA LEU A 296 8.26 13.36 -7.88
C LEU A 296 9.64 13.35 -7.22
N ARG A 297 9.73 13.74 -5.93
CA ARG A 297 10.96 13.66 -5.15
C ARG A 297 11.41 12.20 -4.96
N VAL A 298 10.49 11.33 -4.59
CA VAL A 298 10.75 9.89 -4.40
C VAL A 298 11.26 9.27 -5.70
N LEU A 299 10.57 9.51 -6.81
CA LEU A 299 10.98 9.00 -8.13
C LEU A 299 12.31 9.59 -8.60
N GLY A 300 12.58 10.88 -8.34
CA GLY A 300 13.86 11.52 -8.63
C GLY A 300 15.01 10.85 -7.88
N SER A 301 14.86 10.65 -6.58
CA SER A 301 15.87 9.93 -5.78
C SER A 301 16.02 8.46 -6.22
N GLY A 302 14.95 7.84 -6.75
CA GLY A 302 15.00 6.52 -7.36
C GLY A 302 15.88 6.48 -8.62
N LEU A 303 15.80 7.53 -9.46
CA LEU A 303 16.66 7.67 -10.64
C LEU A 303 18.14 7.78 -10.25
N ASP A 304 18.45 8.53 -9.18
CA ASP A 304 19.83 8.63 -8.67
C ASP A 304 20.33 7.25 -8.21
N LYS A 305 19.53 6.49 -7.47
CA LYS A 305 19.86 5.12 -7.03
C LYS A 305 20.06 4.16 -8.23
N ALA A 306 19.21 4.25 -9.23
CA ALA A 306 19.37 3.44 -10.44
C ALA A 306 20.64 3.80 -11.22
N ALA A 307 20.99 5.09 -11.28
CA ALA A 307 22.24 5.54 -11.91
C ALA A 307 23.47 5.04 -11.15
N ASP A 308 23.47 5.10 -9.82
CA ASP A 308 24.54 4.58 -8.96
C ASP A 308 24.72 3.06 -9.15
N ALA A 309 23.62 2.31 -9.17
CA ALA A 309 23.63 0.87 -9.43
C ALA A 309 24.30 0.56 -10.78
N ARG A 310 23.85 1.23 -11.85
CA ARG A 310 24.35 1.01 -13.20
C ARG A 310 25.82 1.44 -13.37
N ALA A 311 26.24 2.52 -12.72
CA ALA A 311 27.66 2.93 -12.71
C ALA A 311 28.56 1.87 -12.07
N LYS A 312 28.16 1.30 -10.92
CA LYS A 312 28.87 0.20 -10.26
C LYS A 312 28.89 -1.05 -11.14
N LEU A 313 27.75 -1.41 -11.73
CA LEU A 313 27.65 -2.57 -12.65
C LEU A 313 28.52 -2.39 -13.90
N ALA A 314 28.60 -1.20 -14.48
CA ALA A 314 29.48 -0.92 -15.62
C ALA A 314 30.95 -1.16 -15.28
N ALA A 315 31.40 -0.79 -14.09
CA ALA A 315 32.76 -1.07 -13.61
C ALA A 315 33.01 -2.59 -13.46
N ILE A 316 32.05 -3.32 -12.87
CA ILE A 316 32.11 -4.77 -12.70
C ILE A 316 32.14 -5.48 -14.06
N LEU A 317 31.23 -5.14 -14.98
CA LEU A 317 31.16 -5.70 -16.34
C LEU A 317 32.49 -5.48 -17.08
N THR A 318 33.06 -4.28 -17.00
CA THR A 318 34.36 -3.98 -17.61
C THR A 318 35.47 -4.85 -17.02
N LYS A 319 35.51 -5.01 -15.68
CA LYS A 319 36.49 -5.86 -14.98
C LYS A 319 36.42 -7.31 -15.46
N HIS A 320 35.22 -7.81 -15.70
CA HIS A 320 34.95 -9.19 -16.12
C HIS A 320 34.92 -9.35 -17.66
N GLY A 321 35.31 -8.33 -18.42
CA GLY A 321 35.44 -8.39 -19.90
C GLY A 321 34.10 -8.50 -20.65
N VAL A 322 33.01 -8.11 -20.03
CA VAL A 322 31.69 -8.12 -20.66
C VAL A 322 31.53 -6.91 -21.58
N LYS A 323 31.08 -7.17 -22.81
CA LYS A 323 30.79 -6.10 -23.77
C LYS A 323 29.57 -5.30 -23.35
N THR A 324 29.68 -3.98 -23.32
CA THR A 324 28.61 -3.05 -23.04
C THR A 324 28.22 -2.25 -24.29
N PRO A 325 26.93 -1.78 -24.40
CA PRO A 325 25.84 -2.00 -23.47
C PRO A 325 25.33 -3.46 -23.44
N VAL A 326 24.84 -3.92 -22.29
CA VAL A 326 24.17 -5.22 -22.19
C VAL A 326 22.83 -5.15 -22.93
N GLU A 327 22.54 -6.17 -23.74
CA GLU A 327 21.29 -6.26 -24.47
C GLU A 327 20.12 -6.56 -23.51
N VAL A 328 19.06 -5.76 -23.60
CA VAL A 328 17.80 -5.97 -22.88
C VAL A 328 16.80 -6.58 -23.85
N PRO A 329 16.22 -7.76 -23.56
CA PRO A 329 15.21 -8.35 -24.42
C PRO A 329 13.97 -7.46 -24.52
N ASP A 330 13.22 -7.63 -25.60
CA ASP A 330 11.98 -6.89 -25.80
C ASP A 330 10.91 -7.34 -24.80
N ILE A 331 10.61 -6.47 -23.83
CA ILE A 331 9.58 -6.64 -22.79
C ILE A 331 8.47 -5.56 -22.91
N SER A 332 8.30 -4.97 -24.09
CA SER A 332 7.37 -3.86 -24.32
C SER A 332 5.89 -4.21 -24.12
N THR A 333 5.56 -5.50 -24.05
CA THR A 333 4.21 -5.98 -23.73
C THR A 333 4.26 -7.02 -22.64
N ALA A 334 3.16 -7.20 -21.91
CA ALA A 334 3.06 -8.21 -20.86
C ALA A 334 3.37 -9.63 -21.39
N ASP A 335 2.90 -9.98 -22.58
CA ASP A 335 3.16 -11.31 -23.19
C ASP A 335 4.64 -11.54 -23.45
N LYS A 336 5.36 -10.52 -23.95
CA LYS A 336 6.81 -10.60 -24.17
C LYS A 336 7.56 -10.71 -22.83
N ALA A 337 7.17 -9.92 -21.84
CA ALA A 337 7.75 -9.97 -20.50
C ALA A 337 7.52 -11.35 -19.85
N TRP A 338 6.32 -11.91 -19.89
CA TRP A 338 6.04 -13.25 -19.38
C TRP A 338 6.89 -14.33 -20.06
N LYS A 339 7.07 -14.22 -21.39
CA LYS A 339 7.92 -15.15 -22.12
C LYS A 339 9.39 -15.08 -21.68
N VAL A 340 9.92 -13.87 -21.48
CA VAL A 340 11.29 -13.66 -20.97
C VAL A 340 11.45 -14.23 -19.56
N MET A 341 10.43 -14.08 -18.72
CA MET A 341 10.41 -14.59 -17.34
C MET A 341 10.11 -16.09 -17.25
N GLY A 342 9.73 -16.75 -18.35
CA GLY A 342 9.35 -18.16 -18.35
C GLY A 342 8.01 -18.44 -17.68
N ILE A 343 7.10 -17.45 -17.63
CA ILE A 343 5.77 -17.59 -17.05
C ILE A 343 4.79 -18.12 -18.09
N ASP A 344 4.19 -19.28 -17.81
CA ASP A 344 3.07 -19.83 -18.60
C ASP A 344 1.76 -19.20 -18.14
N ILE A 345 1.44 -18.05 -18.72
CA ILE A 345 0.26 -17.26 -18.35
C ILE A 345 -1.05 -17.98 -18.64
N GLU A 346 -1.10 -18.86 -19.64
CA GLU A 346 -2.33 -19.61 -19.95
C GLU A 346 -2.61 -20.65 -18.87
N LYS A 347 -1.59 -21.31 -18.34
CA LYS A 347 -1.69 -22.20 -17.19
C LYS A 347 -2.23 -21.45 -15.96
N GLU A 348 -1.68 -20.25 -15.68
CA GLU A 348 -2.12 -19.45 -14.54
C GLU A 348 -3.58 -18.95 -14.70
N ARG A 349 -3.96 -18.52 -15.90
CA ARG A 349 -5.35 -18.13 -16.20
C ARG A 349 -6.32 -19.28 -16.04
N LYS A 350 -5.93 -20.49 -16.51
CA LYS A 350 -6.75 -21.70 -16.36
C LYS A 350 -6.93 -22.06 -14.88
N ALA A 351 -5.84 -22.08 -14.11
CA ALA A 351 -5.89 -22.37 -12.67
C ALA A 351 -6.78 -21.35 -11.92
N LYS A 352 -6.66 -20.06 -12.24
CA LYS A 352 -7.53 -19.02 -11.67
C LYS A 352 -9.01 -19.26 -12.02
N LYS A 353 -9.31 -19.58 -13.27
CA LYS A 353 -10.69 -19.85 -13.71
C LYS A 353 -11.26 -21.03 -12.96
N GLU A 354 -10.55 -22.14 -12.91
CA GLU A 354 -10.96 -23.36 -12.20
C GLU A 354 -11.23 -23.07 -10.70
N PHE A 355 -10.32 -22.31 -10.05
CA PHE A 355 -10.51 -21.90 -8.66
C PHE A 355 -11.80 -21.09 -8.46
N LEU A 356 -12.07 -20.11 -9.34
CA LEU A 356 -13.28 -19.27 -9.26
C LEU A 356 -14.57 -20.06 -9.52
N GLU A 357 -14.52 -21.10 -10.37
CA GLU A 357 -15.68 -21.92 -10.75
C GLU A 357 -15.95 -23.07 -9.77
N THR A 358 -14.95 -23.52 -9.01
CA THR A 358 -15.08 -24.70 -8.13
C THR A 358 -14.96 -24.36 -6.64
N VAL A 359 -13.88 -23.68 -6.24
CA VAL A 359 -13.57 -23.46 -4.81
C VAL A 359 -14.43 -22.33 -4.23
N VAL A 360 -14.52 -21.21 -4.93
CA VAL A 360 -15.26 -20.03 -4.41
C VAL A 360 -16.75 -20.33 -4.18
N PRO A 361 -17.49 -20.99 -5.09
CA PRO A 361 -18.88 -21.37 -4.85
C PRO A 361 -19.07 -22.32 -3.66
N GLN A 362 -18.10 -23.20 -3.43
CA GLN A 362 -18.12 -24.09 -2.27
C GLN A 362 -17.98 -23.30 -0.95
N TRP A 363 -17.06 -22.33 -0.88
CA TRP A 363 -16.90 -21.46 0.27
C TRP A 363 -18.17 -20.64 0.56
N VAL A 364 -18.80 -20.07 -0.48
CA VAL A 364 -20.07 -19.34 -0.33
C VAL A 364 -21.18 -20.25 0.20
N LYS A 365 -21.27 -21.49 -0.31
CA LYS A 365 -22.26 -22.47 0.16
C LYS A 365 -22.03 -22.83 1.65
N GLU A 366 -20.78 -23.04 2.03
CA GLU A 366 -20.40 -23.35 3.41
C GLU A 366 -20.68 -22.15 4.35
N ALA A 367 -20.33 -20.95 3.94
CA ALA A 367 -20.62 -19.73 4.70
C ALA A 367 -22.13 -19.53 4.92
N LYS A 368 -22.96 -19.77 3.88
CA LYS A 368 -24.43 -19.73 4.01
C LYS A 368 -24.94 -20.79 4.99
N ALA A 369 -24.47 -22.03 4.87
CA ALA A 369 -24.88 -23.12 5.76
C ALA A 369 -24.55 -22.85 7.23
N ASN A 370 -23.47 -22.12 7.49
CA ASN A 370 -23.00 -21.74 8.81
C ASN A 370 -23.53 -20.37 9.28
N GLY A 371 -24.44 -19.72 8.56
CA GLY A 371 -25.01 -18.44 8.91
C GLY A 371 -24.02 -17.28 8.95
N LYS A 372 -22.91 -17.38 8.20
CA LYS A 372 -21.82 -16.38 8.19
C LYS A 372 -21.98 -15.30 7.11
N LEU A 373 -22.76 -15.58 6.08
CA LEU A 373 -23.02 -14.62 5.01
C LEU A 373 -24.16 -13.68 5.44
N ALA A 374 -23.86 -12.38 5.45
CA ALA A 374 -24.87 -11.37 5.70
C ALA A 374 -25.98 -11.42 4.62
N GLU A 375 -27.22 -11.20 5.02
CA GLU A 375 -28.30 -11.05 4.06
C GLU A 375 -28.05 -9.81 3.20
N ASP A 376 -28.21 -9.94 1.88
CA ASP A 376 -28.10 -8.83 0.96
C ASP A 376 -29.32 -7.91 1.12
N THR A 377 -29.18 -6.86 1.93
CA THR A 377 -30.23 -5.86 2.16
C THR A 377 -30.31 -4.82 1.04
N ALA A 378 -29.36 -4.79 0.11
CA ALA A 378 -29.30 -3.81 -0.99
C ALA A 378 -30.38 -4.02 -2.06
N THR A 379 -30.98 -5.20 -2.14
CA THR A 379 -32.02 -5.53 -3.13
C THR A 379 -33.45 -5.16 -2.69
N LYS A 380 -33.61 -4.55 -1.52
CA LYS A 380 -34.94 -4.18 -0.98
C LYS A 380 -35.20 -2.67 -0.87
N GLN A 381 -34.44 -1.83 -1.63
CA GLN A 381 -34.74 -0.38 -1.71
C GLN A 381 -35.04 0.06 -3.13
#